data_71203bcf3ad6ae4c9b8acdbb3b987145
#
_entry.id   71203bcf3ad6ae4c9b8acdbb3b987145
#
_cell.length_a   1.000
_cell.length_b   1.000
_cell.length_c   1.000
_cell.angle_alpha   90.00
_cell.angle_beta   90.00
_cell.angle_gamma   90.00
#
_symmetry.space_group_name_H-M   'P 1'
#
loop_
_entity.id
_entity.type
_entity.pdbx_description
1 polymer ?
#
loop_
_entity_poly.entity_id
_entity_poly.type
_entity_poly.pdbx_seq_one_letter_code
_entity_poly.pdbx_strand_id
1 'polypeptide(L)'
;EPTVHIRFHNGDEVLGNLIGLDTQNVHFSTWFNEQLSAPRGVLQSLAFLSPGFRILYEGPTSMNGWQLGRDPKAWKYRDGVLISEGVGVLGRNFDLQGSSRIEFDLQWNGTFSLIVPVYTSSLDRFDYRSNSYMFYISRGYVSLQRVQSGAGVRNLGQGQIPKMQTKNRVNVELRINKEKAEMEMYIDRELVKKWRDANGFAATGSGISFF
;
A
#
# COMPACT_ATOMS: atom_id res chain seq x y z
N GLU A 1 2.26 -9.68 -22.52
CA GLU A 1 1.99 -8.71 -21.46
C GLU A 1 3.30 -8.13 -20.95
N PRO A 2 3.37 -6.83 -20.64
CA PRO A 2 4.59 -6.22 -20.13
C PRO A 2 4.99 -6.83 -18.78
N THR A 3 6.29 -7.00 -18.58
CA THR A 3 6.85 -7.60 -17.35
C THR A 3 7.47 -6.58 -16.40
N VAL A 4 7.67 -5.35 -16.89
CA VAL A 4 8.22 -4.25 -16.09
C VAL A 4 7.51 -2.93 -16.34
N HIS A 5 7.40 -2.13 -15.29
CA HIS A 5 7.07 -0.71 -15.33
C HIS A 5 8.33 0.09 -15.01
N ILE A 6 8.69 0.97 -15.91
CA ILE A 6 9.88 1.82 -15.82
C ILE A 6 9.41 3.27 -15.69
N ARG A 7 9.88 3.97 -14.66
CA ARG A 7 9.65 5.40 -14.46
C ARG A 7 10.96 6.15 -14.53
N PHE A 8 10.96 7.27 -15.24
CA PHE A 8 12.11 8.15 -15.42
C PHE A 8 12.02 9.38 -14.53
N HIS A 9 13.17 9.98 -14.21
CA HIS A 9 13.23 11.20 -13.40
C HIS A 9 12.52 12.42 -14.02
N ASN A 10 12.35 12.44 -15.34
CA ASN A 10 11.59 13.47 -16.05
C ASN A 10 10.06 13.31 -15.96
N GLY A 11 9.59 12.23 -15.29
CA GLY A 11 8.17 11.91 -15.12
C GLY A 11 7.58 11.01 -16.20
N ASP A 12 8.34 10.63 -17.23
CA ASP A 12 7.89 9.66 -18.23
C ASP A 12 7.77 8.26 -17.64
N GLU A 13 6.83 7.47 -18.16
CA GLU A 13 6.58 6.10 -17.75
C GLU A 13 6.46 5.19 -18.97
N VAL A 14 7.04 4.00 -18.87
CA VAL A 14 7.00 3.00 -19.93
C VAL A 14 6.68 1.62 -19.36
N LEU A 15 5.73 0.94 -19.98
CA LEU A 15 5.46 -0.48 -19.76
C LEU A 15 6.18 -1.31 -20.83
N GLY A 16 6.95 -2.30 -20.42
CA GLY A 16 7.74 -3.10 -21.34
C GLY A 16 8.13 -4.47 -20.80
N ASN A 17 8.97 -5.16 -21.54
CA ASN A 17 9.58 -6.41 -21.10
C ASN A 17 11.07 -6.18 -20.86
N LEU A 18 11.54 -6.53 -19.68
CA LEU A 18 12.96 -6.45 -19.36
C LEU A 18 13.72 -7.48 -20.21
N ILE A 19 14.71 -7.00 -20.97
CA ILE A 19 15.64 -7.85 -21.74
C ILE A 19 16.88 -8.13 -20.90
N GLY A 20 17.43 -7.12 -20.23
CA GLY A 20 18.63 -7.26 -19.42
C GLY A 20 19.01 -5.99 -18.67
N LEU A 21 19.99 -6.16 -17.78
CA LEU A 21 20.61 -5.10 -17.00
C LEU A 21 22.12 -5.26 -17.10
N ASP A 22 22.81 -4.19 -17.43
CA ASP A 22 24.26 -4.12 -17.30
C ASP A 22 24.65 -3.05 -16.25
N THR A 23 25.92 -2.75 -16.14
CA THR A 23 26.42 -1.80 -15.14
C THR A 23 25.96 -0.36 -15.39
N GLN A 24 25.64 -0.01 -16.62
CA GLN A 24 25.30 1.36 -17.04
C GLN A 24 23.86 1.50 -17.51
N ASN A 25 23.27 0.47 -18.12
CA ASN A 25 22.01 0.54 -18.81
C ASN A 25 20.98 -0.50 -18.34
N VAL A 26 19.72 -0.18 -18.62
CA VAL A 26 18.57 -1.09 -18.61
C VAL A 26 18.14 -1.32 -20.03
N HIS A 27 18.05 -2.58 -20.46
CA HIS A 27 17.59 -2.97 -21.79
C HIS A 27 16.19 -3.55 -21.71
N PHE A 28 15.27 -3.05 -22.51
CA PHE A 28 13.88 -3.46 -22.49
C PHE A 28 13.22 -3.32 -23.87
N SER A 29 12.14 -4.04 -24.07
CA SER A 29 11.26 -3.90 -25.23
C SER A 29 9.94 -3.28 -24.85
N THR A 30 9.29 -2.62 -25.80
CA THR A 30 7.94 -2.06 -25.66
C THR A 30 7.06 -2.53 -26.80
N TRP A 31 5.78 -2.24 -26.78
CA TRP A 31 4.87 -2.56 -27.88
C TRP A 31 5.21 -1.83 -29.21
N PHE A 32 5.96 -0.73 -29.14
CA PHE A 32 6.35 0.09 -30.29
C PHE A 32 7.82 -0.02 -30.67
N ASN A 33 8.65 -0.68 -29.84
CA ASN A 33 10.07 -0.89 -30.13
C ASN A 33 10.58 -2.15 -29.42
N GLU A 34 11.19 -3.04 -30.19
CA GLU A 34 11.68 -4.34 -29.71
C GLU A 34 12.96 -4.24 -28.88
N GLN A 35 13.73 -3.16 -29.02
CA GLN A 35 14.99 -3.01 -28.29
C GLN A 35 15.29 -1.55 -27.96
N LEU A 36 15.09 -1.21 -26.70
CA LEU A 36 15.41 0.09 -26.11
C LEU A 36 16.47 -0.09 -25.02
N SER A 37 17.27 0.96 -24.87
CA SER A 37 18.28 1.04 -23.82
C SER A 37 18.18 2.39 -23.12
N ALA A 38 18.16 2.42 -21.80
CA ALA A 38 18.16 3.63 -21.00
C ALA A 38 19.28 3.58 -19.95
N PRO A 39 20.05 4.66 -19.77
CA PRO A 39 21.03 4.74 -18.70
C PRO A 39 20.35 4.57 -17.33
N ARG A 40 20.95 3.80 -16.43
CA ARG A 40 20.38 3.56 -15.08
C ARG A 40 20.19 4.85 -14.27
N GLY A 41 21.05 5.85 -14.50
CA GLY A 41 20.98 7.14 -13.81
C GLY A 41 19.79 8.02 -14.18
N VAL A 42 19.08 7.74 -15.29
CA VAL A 42 17.85 8.47 -15.64
C VAL A 42 16.57 7.79 -15.16
N LEU A 43 16.68 6.58 -14.59
CA LEU A 43 15.54 5.86 -14.05
C LEU A 43 15.27 6.27 -12.61
N GLN A 44 14.04 6.64 -12.34
CA GLN A 44 13.52 6.83 -10.99
C GLN A 44 13.20 5.50 -10.33
N SER A 45 12.53 4.59 -11.06
CA SER A 45 12.21 3.25 -10.58
C SER A 45 12.06 2.25 -11.72
N LEU A 46 12.28 0.97 -11.40
CA LEU A 46 11.96 -0.18 -12.23
C LEU A 46 11.23 -1.20 -11.35
N ALA A 47 9.95 -1.44 -11.65
CA ALA A 47 9.11 -2.39 -10.94
C ALA A 47 8.80 -3.60 -11.83
N PHE A 48 9.00 -4.80 -11.31
CA PHE A 48 8.56 -6.02 -11.97
C PHE A 48 7.06 -6.19 -11.83
N LEU A 49 6.39 -6.40 -12.95
CA LEU A 49 4.96 -6.67 -13.00
C LEU A 49 4.75 -8.18 -12.94
N SER A 50 3.98 -8.63 -11.98
CA SER A 50 3.48 -10.01 -12.01
C SER A 50 2.33 -10.10 -13.03
N PRO A 51 2.22 -11.20 -13.81
CA PRO A 51 1.09 -11.38 -14.72
C PRO A 51 -0.25 -11.14 -14.02
N GLY A 52 -1.09 -10.32 -14.60
CA GLY A 52 -2.39 -9.94 -14.03
C GLY A 52 -2.36 -8.82 -12.99
N PHE A 53 -1.20 -8.24 -12.65
CA PHE A 53 -1.11 -7.07 -11.78
C PHE A 53 -0.86 -5.79 -12.59
N ARG A 54 -1.60 -4.73 -12.24
CA ARG A 54 -1.35 -3.37 -12.71
C ARG A 54 -1.03 -2.47 -11.53
N ILE A 55 -0.17 -1.49 -11.73
CA ILE A 55 0.07 -0.44 -10.74
C ILE A 55 -1.11 0.53 -10.81
N LEU A 56 -1.85 0.63 -9.71
CA LEU A 56 -2.97 1.56 -9.58
C LEU A 56 -2.53 2.94 -9.10
N TYR A 57 -1.46 2.98 -8.33
CA TYR A 57 -0.95 4.21 -7.73
C TYR A 57 0.52 4.07 -7.35
N GLU A 58 1.26 5.11 -7.60
CA GLU A 58 2.62 5.32 -7.12
C GLU A 58 2.75 6.76 -6.64
N GLY A 59 3.26 6.97 -5.44
CA GLY A 59 3.32 8.30 -4.85
C GLY A 59 3.46 8.26 -3.35
N PRO A 60 3.12 9.32 -2.61
CA PRO A 60 2.36 10.50 -3.05
C PRO A 60 3.18 11.52 -3.83
N THR A 61 2.53 12.19 -4.77
CA THR A 61 3.08 13.35 -5.51
C THR A 61 2.43 14.67 -5.10
N SER A 62 1.28 14.60 -4.45
CA SER A 62 0.52 15.74 -3.92
C SER A 62 -0.60 15.25 -3.01
N MET A 63 -1.40 16.19 -2.47
CA MET A 63 -2.67 15.89 -1.79
C MET A 63 -3.85 15.64 -2.73
N ASN A 64 -3.66 15.78 -4.03
CA ASN A 64 -4.74 15.60 -5.00
C ASN A 64 -5.28 14.17 -4.98
N GLY A 65 -6.62 14.04 -4.89
CA GLY A 65 -7.30 12.74 -4.79
C GLY A 65 -7.28 12.10 -3.40
N TRP A 66 -6.62 12.72 -2.42
CA TRP A 66 -6.73 12.34 -1.01
C TRP A 66 -7.86 13.11 -0.34
N GLN A 67 -8.63 12.43 0.47
CA GLN A 67 -9.72 13.00 1.29
C GLN A 67 -9.24 13.09 2.73
N LEU A 68 -9.35 14.31 3.27
CA LEU A 68 -9.03 14.60 4.66
C LEU A 68 -10.26 14.41 5.51
N GLY A 69 -10.08 13.91 6.72
CA GLY A 69 -11.13 13.80 7.71
C GLY A 69 -11.54 15.15 8.30
N ARG A 70 -12.24 15.09 9.43
CA ARG A 70 -12.81 16.25 10.11
C ARG A 70 -11.77 17.34 10.45
N ASP A 71 -10.54 16.94 10.78
CA ASP A 71 -9.44 17.87 10.98
C ASP A 71 -8.53 17.87 9.74
N PRO A 72 -8.63 18.89 8.86
CA PRO A 72 -7.83 18.98 7.66
C PRO A 72 -6.34 19.29 7.94
N LYS A 73 -5.99 19.67 9.16
CA LYS A 73 -4.61 19.94 9.58
C LYS A 73 -3.89 18.70 10.08
N ALA A 74 -4.62 17.61 10.34
CA ALA A 74 -4.04 16.37 10.88
C ALA A 74 -3.04 15.70 9.92
N TRP A 75 -3.15 15.96 8.61
CA TRP A 75 -2.26 15.41 7.60
C TRP A 75 -1.75 16.49 6.66
N LYS A 76 -0.47 16.39 6.29
CA LYS A 76 0.20 17.26 5.31
C LYS A 76 0.99 16.44 4.31
N TYR A 77 1.14 17.01 3.11
CA TYR A 77 2.09 16.54 2.12
C TYR A 77 3.30 17.46 2.09
N ARG A 78 4.49 16.88 2.13
CA ARG A 78 5.75 17.60 1.93
C ARG A 78 6.81 16.68 1.34
N ASP A 79 7.44 17.11 0.26
CA ASP A 79 8.60 16.46 -0.36
C ASP A 79 8.41 14.94 -0.62
N GLY A 80 7.26 14.57 -1.20
CA GLY A 80 6.94 13.17 -1.52
C GLY A 80 6.43 12.35 -0.34
N VAL A 81 6.17 12.95 0.82
CA VAL A 81 5.77 12.25 2.04
C VAL A 81 4.44 12.78 2.58
N LEU A 82 3.58 11.88 3.03
CA LEU A 82 2.39 12.20 3.83
C LEU A 82 2.78 12.18 5.31
N ILE A 83 2.56 13.29 5.99
CA ILE A 83 2.97 13.50 7.39
C ILE A 83 1.73 13.65 8.24
N SER A 84 1.58 12.80 9.26
CA SER A 84 0.57 12.97 10.30
C SER A 84 1.11 13.93 11.37
N GLU A 85 0.39 15.03 11.61
CA GLU A 85 0.67 16.01 12.66
C GLU A 85 -0.33 15.93 13.83
N GLY A 86 -1.31 15.03 13.72
CA GLY A 86 -2.35 14.85 14.74
C GLY A 86 -3.23 13.65 14.45
N VAL A 87 -4.25 13.48 15.28
CA VAL A 87 -5.24 12.42 15.10
C VAL A 87 -6.21 12.82 14.00
N GLY A 88 -6.27 12.06 12.92
CA GLY A 88 -7.17 12.33 11.81
C GLY A 88 -7.09 11.28 10.72
N VAL A 89 -8.07 11.26 9.84
CA VAL A 89 -8.15 10.31 8.72
C VAL A 89 -7.65 10.96 7.45
N LEU A 90 -6.91 10.20 6.68
CA LEU A 90 -6.51 10.49 5.32
C LEU A 90 -6.82 9.28 4.46
N GLY A 91 -7.68 9.41 3.45
CA GLY A 91 -8.05 8.29 2.61
C GLY A 91 -8.09 8.62 1.13
N ARG A 92 -7.99 7.57 0.31
CA ARG A 92 -8.07 7.68 -1.14
C ARG A 92 -8.76 6.46 -1.72
N ASN A 93 -9.57 6.69 -2.75
CA ASN A 93 -10.09 5.60 -3.57
C ASN A 93 -9.02 5.20 -4.60
N PHE A 94 -8.64 3.93 -4.59
CA PHE A 94 -7.69 3.34 -5.53
C PHE A 94 -8.37 2.41 -6.53
N ASP A 95 -9.68 2.30 -6.47
CA ASP A 95 -10.49 1.38 -7.29
C ASP A 95 -10.03 -0.08 -7.15
N LEU A 96 -9.80 -0.51 -5.92
CA LEU A 96 -9.39 -1.88 -5.60
C LEU A 96 -10.49 -2.88 -5.95
N GLN A 97 -10.29 -3.70 -6.98
CA GLN A 97 -11.29 -4.65 -7.46
C GLN A 97 -11.04 -6.09 -6.98
N GLY A 98 -9.86 -6.60 -7.20
CA GLY A 98 -9.47 -7.98 -6.92
C GLY A 98 -8.45 -8.08 -5.79
N SER A 99 -7.53 -9.02 -5.93
CA SER A 99 -6.37 -9.13 -5.05
C SER A 99 -5.46 -7.92 -5.23
N SER A 100 -4.85 -7.46 -4.15
CA SER A 100 -4.00 -6.28 -4.16
C SER A 100 -2.74 -6.45 -3.32
N ARG A 101 -1.73 -5.68 -3.70
CA ARG A 101 -0.51 -5.44 -2.92
C ARG A 101 -0.44 -3.95 -2.62
N ILE A 102 -0.30 -3.62 -1.34
CA ILE A 102 -0.17 -2.26 -0.84
C ILE A 102 1.18 -2.18 -0.15
N GLU A 103 2.02 -1.26 -0.60
CA GLU A 103 3.38 -1.11 -0.06
C GLU A 103 3.62 0.36 0.28
N PHE A 104 4.22 0.62 1.44
CA PHE A 104 4.59 1.96 1.88
C PHE A 104 5.71 1.92 2.91
N ASP A 105 6.53 2.96 2.93
CA ASP A 105 7.49 3.20 4.00
C ASP A 105 6.79 3.90 5.17
N LEU A 106 6.95 3.39 6.36
CA LEU A 106 6.46 3.95 7.60
C LEU A 106 7.63 4.42 8.47
N GLN A 107 7.62 5.71 8.81
CA GLN A 107 8.58 6.30 9.74
C GLN A 107 7.84 6.99 10.89
N TRP A 108 8.37 6.90 12.10
CA TRP A 108 7.76 7.50 13.29
C TRP A 108 8.79 8.01 14.28
N ASN A 109 8.34 8.93 15.15
CA ASN A 109 9.08 9.40 16.31
C ASN A 109 8.29 9.03 17.59
N GLY A 110 8.96 8.37 18.55
CA GLY A 110 8.32 7.97 19.81
C GLY A 110 7.35 6.80 19.67
N THR A 111 6.20 6.90 20.31
CA THR A 111 5.10 5.91 20.22
C THR A 111 4.13 6.31 19.12
N PHE A 112 3.58 5.33 18.43
CA PHE A 112 2.55 5.56 17.42
C PHE A 112 1.53 4.41 17.43
N SER A 113 0.37 4.68 16.89
CA SER A 113 -0.63 3.71 16.50
C SER A 113 -1.17 4.14 15.13
N LEU A 114 -1.09 3.26 14.16
CA LEU A 114 -1.59 3.49 12.81
C LEU A 114 -2.66 2.46 12.49
N ILE A 115 -3.83 2.93 12.09
CA ILE A 115 -4.89 2.06 11.59
C ILE A 115 -4.97 2.25 10.08
N VAL A 116 -4.94 1.14 9.34
CA VAL A 116 -5.02 1.11 7.88
C VAL A 116 -6.25 0.31 7.47
N PRO A 117 -7.42 0.97 7.34
CA PRO A 117 -8.57 0.39 6.68
C PRO A 117 -8.31 0.16 5.20
N VAL A 118 -8.54 -1.07 4.74
CA VAL A 118 -8.39 -1.46 3.33
C VAL A 118 -9.71 -1.98 2.78
N TYR A 119 -9.95 -1.80 1.49
CA TYR A 119 -11.23 -2.03 0.83
C TYR A 119 -12.37 -1.31 1.55
N THR A 120 -12.10 -0.08 1.98
CA THR A 120 -13.08 0.78 2.65
C THR A 120 -13.73 1.75 1.69
N SER A 121 -14.99 2.09 1.97
CA SER A 121 -15.69 3.23 1.35
C SER A 121 -15.60 4.51 2.20
N SER A 122 -15.14 4.41 3.46
CA SER A 122 -15.00 5.54 4.38
C SER A 122 -13.57 6.09 4.28
N LEU A 123 -13.41 7.19 3.52
CA LEU A 123 -12.11 7.76 3.19
C LEU A 123 -11.77 8.99 4.04
N ASP A 124 -12.78 9.65 4.59
CA ASP A 124 -12.68 10.90 5.36
C ASP A 124 -12.98 10.73 6.86
N ARG A 125 -13.34 9.53 7.27
CA ARG A 125 -13.65 9.23 8.67
C ARG A 125 -13.30 7.80 9.05
N PHE A 126 -13.05 7.61 10.32
CA PHE A 126 -12.96 6.29 10.91
C PHE A 126 -14.38 5.74 11.15
N ASP A 127 -14.72 4.60 10.56
CA ASP A 127 -16.08 4.09 10.59
C ASP A 127 -16.12 2.57 10.85
N TYR A 128 -16.56 2.21 12.04
CA TYR A 128 -16.81 0.81 12.42
C TYR A 128 -18.08 0.18 11.78
N ARG A 129 -18.80 0.94 10.95
CA ARG A 129 -19.96 0.45 10.21
C ARG A 129 -19.63 0.20 8.74
N SER A 130 -18.40 0.51 8.30
CA SER A 130 -17.94 0.18 6.96
C SER A 130 -17.69 -1.33 6.84
N ASN A 131 -17.92 -1.88 5.64
CA ASN A 131 -17.46 -3.23 5.34
C ASN A 131 -16.01 -3.14 4.89
N SER A 132 -15.06 -3.40 5.80
CA SER A 132 -13.61 -3.24 5.55
C SER A 132 -12.78 -4.17 6.41
N TYR A 133 -11.50 -4.29 6.09
CA TYR A 133 -10.50 -4.86 6.98
C TYR A 133 -9.60 -3.75 7.51
N MET A 134 -9.26 -3.79 8.80
CA MET A 134 -8.45 -2.78 9.47
C MET A 134 -7.20 -3.42 10.06
N PHE A 135 -6.04 -3.01 9.56
CA PHE A 135 -4.74 -3.33 10.16
C PHE A 135 -4.43 -2.29 11.23
N TYR A 136 -4.35 -2.72 12.47
CA TYR A 136 -3.87 -1.91 13.60
C TYR A 136 -2.39 -2.19 13.77
N ILE A 137 -1.56 -1.21 13.47
CA ILE A 137 -0.11 -1.33 13.50
C ILE A 137 0.43 -0.45 14.62
N SER A 138 1.20 -1.03 15.52
CA SER A 138 1.90 -0.34 16.59
C SER A 138 3.36 -0.75 16.64
N ARG A 139 4.13 -0.15 17.52
CA ARG A 139 5.57 -0.40 17.63
C ARG A 139 5.96 -1.87 17.90
N GLY A 140 5.08 -2.72 18.38
CA GLY A 140 5.43 -4.10 18.78
C GLY A 140 4.55 -5.17 18.16
N TYR A 141 3.41 -4.80 17.60
CA TYR A 141 2.45 -5.77 17.09
C TYR A 141 1.55 -5.20 16.00
N VAL A 142 0.93 -6.09 15.25
CA VAL A 142 -0.19 -5.81 14.36
C VAL A 142 -1.37 -6.68 14.75
N SER A 143 -2.58 -6.14 14.64
CA SER A 143 -3.81 -6.94 14.67
C SER A 143 -4.64 -6.65 13.43
N LEU A 144 -5.33 -7.68 12.93
CA LEU A 144 -6.27 -7.54 11.83
C LEU A 144 -7.69 -7.69 12.36
N GLN A 145 -8.52 -6.72 12.02
CA GLN A 145 -9.94 -6.72 12.36
C GLN A 145 -10.79 -6.70 11.09
N ARG A 146 -11.82 -7.54 11.04
CA ARG A 146 -12.90 -7.41 10.09
C ARG A 146 -13.97 -6.50 10.68
N VAL A 147 -14.35 -5.48 9.94
CA VAL A 147 -15.48 -4.61 10.25
C VAL A 147 -16.60 -4.91 9.26
N GLN A 148 -17.78 -5.16 9.76
CA GLN A 148 -18.94 -5.47 8.94
C GLN A 148 -20.18 -4.76 9.48
N SER A 149 -20.84 -4.02 8.61
CA SER A 149 -22.10 -3.34 8.94
C SER A 149 -23.13 -4.34 9.46
N GLY A 150 -23.74 -4.00 10.61
CA GLY A 150 -24.74 -4.89 11.26
C GLY A 150 -24.16 -6.07 12.04
N ALA A 151 -22.90 -6.48 11.81
CA ALA A 151 -22.25 -7.58 12.52
C ALA A 151 -21.11 -7.12 13.45
N GLY A 152 -20.74 -5.84 13.40
CA GLY A 152 -19.73 -5.24 14.26
C GLY A 152 -18.29 -5.56 13.86
N VAL A 153 -17.41 -5.59 14.85
CA VAL A 153 -15.97 -5.77 14.68
C VAL A 153 -15.55 -7.15 15.18
N ARG A 154 -14.83 -7.89 14.34
CA ARG A 154 -14.26 -9.19 14.70
C ARG A 154 -12.74 -9.15 14.56
N ASN A 155 -12.03 -9.50 15.63
CA ASN A 155 -10.58 -9.68 15.58
C ASN A 155 -10.24 -11.02 14.89
N LEU A 156 -9.39 -10.96 13.85
CA LEU A 156 -8.90 -12.13 13.11
C LEU A 156 -7.56 -12.64 13.66
N GLY A 157 -6.97 -11.94 14.63
CA GLY A 157 -5.74 -12.33 15.31
C GLY A 157 -4.63 -11.29 15.24
N GLN A 158 -3.55 -11.57 15.95
CA GLN A 158 -2.40 -10.66 16.13
C GLN A 158 -1.11 -11.30 15.62
N GLY A 159 -0.15 -10.45 15.21
CA GLY A 159 1.23 -10.79 14.89
C GLY A 159 2.19 -9.88 15.67
N GLN A 160 3.35 -10.41 16.06
CA GLN A 160 4.40 -9.63 16.70
C GLN A 160 5.31 -9.00 15.66
N ILE A 161 5.78 -7.75 15.89
CA ILE A 161 6.68 -7.03 15.01
C ILE A 161 7.94 -6.59 15.79
N PRO A 162 8.86 -7.50 16.12
CA PRO A 162 10.06 -7.17 16.92
C PRO A 162 10.93 -6.08 16.27
N LYS A 163 11.03 -6.05 14.96
CA LYS A 163 11.82 -5.06 14.21
C LYS A 163 11.40 -3.61 14.49
N MET A 164 10.13 -3.36 14.71
CA MET A 164 9.62 -2.02 15.00
C MET A 164 9.94 -1.55 16.43
N GLN A 165 10.43 -2.42 17.30
CA GLN A 165 10.90 -2.04 18.64
C GLN A 165 12.29 -1.39 18.60
N THR A 166 13.11 -1.76 17.62
CA THR A 166 14.51 -1.32 17.49
C THR A 166 14.74 -0.30 16.36
N LYS A 167 13.83 -0.22 15.40
CA LYS A 167 13.87 0.70 14.28
C LYS A 167 12.81 1.79 14.44
N ASN A 168 12.99 2.90 13.74
CA ASN A 168 12.01 3.99 13.60
C ASN A 168 11.55 4.21 12.16
N ARG A 169 11.98 3.33 11.24
CA ARG A 169 11.52 3.26 9.85
C ARG A 169 11.53 1.82 9.38
N VAL A 170 10.48 1.42 8.70
CA VAL A 170 10.33 0.10 8.07
C VAL A 170 9.58 0.23 6.75
N ASN A 171 9.76 -0.75 5.87
CA ASN A 171 8.88 -0.96 4.74
C ASN A 171 7.73 -1.88 5.19
N VAL A 172 6.50 -1.48 4.91
CA VAL A 172 5.27 -2.23 5.19
C VAL A 172 4.69 -2.69 3.87
N GLU A 173 4.42 -3.99 3.76
CA GLU A 173 3.72 -4.57 2.62
C GLU A 173 2.52 -5.37 3.10
N LEU A 174 1.33 -5.08 2.54
CA LEU A 174 0.10 -5.80 2.77
C LEU A 174 -0.29 -6.51 1.48
N ARG A 175 -0.44 -7.82 1.53
CA ARG A 175 -0.96 -8.62 0.41
C ARG A 175 -2.36 -9.12 0.76
N ILE A 176 -3.30 -8.84 -0.09
CA ILE A 176 -4.69 -9.22 0.09
C ILE A 176 -5.10 -10.08 -1.10
N ASN A 177 -5.49 -11.32 -0.82
CA ASN A 177 -6.11 -12.21 -1.80
C ASN A 177 -7.60 -12.27 -1.52
N LYS A 178 -8.38 -11.56 -2.33
CA LYS A 178 -9.83 -11.42 -2.14
C LYS A 178 -10.57 -12.76 -2.32
N GLU A 179 -10.17 -13.58 -3.29
CA GLU A 179 -10.81 -14.86 -3.59
C GLU A 179 -10.64 -15.88 -2.45
N LYS A 180 -9.44 -15.92 -1.86
CA LYS A 180 -9.13 -16.83 -0.74
C LYS A 180 -9.49 -16.24 0.62
N ALA A 181 -9.90 -14.96 0.67
CA ALA A 181 -10.06 -14.18 1.89
C ALA A 181 -8.81 -14.23 2.79
N GLU A 182 -7.63 -14.18 2.18
CA GLU A 182 -6.34 -14.23 2.85
C GLU A 182 -5.68 -12.86 2.84
N MET A 183 -5.10 -12.48 3.96
CA MET A 183 -4.36 -11.25 4.15
C MET A 183 -3.00 -11.58 4.77
N GLU A 184 -1.95 -10.95 4.26
CA GLU A 184 -0.59 -11.13 4.76
C GLU A 184 0.03 -9.76 5.01
N MET A 185 0.84 -9.65 6.04
CA MET A 185 1.64 -8.46 6.31
C MET A 185 3.11 -8.83 6.36
N TYR A 186 3.91 -8.05 5.68
CA TYR A 186 5.37 -8.14 5.67
C TYR A 186 5.96 -6.84 6.21
N ILE A 187 7.05 -6.95 6.93
CA ILE A 187 7.90 -5.84 7.36
C ILE A 187 9.30 -6.07 6.85
N ASP A 188 9.85 -5.12 6.10
CA ASP A 188 11.16 -5.24 5.46
C ASP A 188 11.28 -6.58 4.70
N ARG A 189 10.23 -6.95 3.94
CA ARG A 189 10.11 -8.20 3.15
C ARG A 189 10.04 -9.50 3.96
N GLU A 190 9.95 -9.46 5.28
CA GLU A 190 9.76 -10.64 6.13
C GLU A 190 8.30 -10.77 6.52
N LEU A 191 7.74 -11.97 6.36
CA LEU A 191 6.35 -12.27 6.74
C LEU A 191 6.17 -12.14 8.25
N VAL A 192 5.31 -11.23 8.67
CA VAL A 192 4.91 -11.05 10.07
C VAL A 192 3.78 -12.01 10.42
N LYS A 193 2.74 -12.01 9.59
CA LYS A 193 1.53 -12.79 9.85
C LYS A 193 0.72 -12.99 8.58
N LYS A 194 0.10 -14.16 8.51
CA LYS A 194 -0.96 -14.50 7.56
C LYS A 194 -2.27 -14.70 8.32
N TRP A 195 -3.34 -14.09 7.82
CA TRP A 195 -4.72 -14.25 8.30
C TRP A 195 -5.58 -14.83 7.20
N ARG A 196 -6.64 -15.52 7.60
CA ARG A 196 -7.70 -15.96 6.72
C ARG A 196 -9.05 -15.69 7.38
N ASP A 197 -9.95 -15.05 6.66
CA ASP A 197 -11.33 -14.92 7.11
C ASP A 197 -12.11 -16.16 6.68
N ALA A 198 -12.44 -17.02 7.64
CA ALA A 198 -13.15 -18.28 7.38
C ALA A 198 -14.58 -18.08 6.82
N ASN A 199 -15.12 -16.85 6.96
CA ASN A 199 -16.46 -16.52 6.46
C ASN A 199 -16.44 -15.88 5.05
N GLY A 200 -15.30 -15.92 4.37
CA GLY A 200 -15.10 -15.27 3.09
C GLY A 200 -14.77 -13.79 3.21
N PHE A 201 -14.44 -13.17 2.09
CA PHE A 201 -14.04 -11.76 2.05
C PHE A 201 -15.25 -10.84 2.21
N ALA A 202 -15.28 -10.05 3.27
CA ALA A 202 -16.46 -9.26 3.66
C ALA A 202 -16.39 -7.78 3.22
N ALA A 203 -15.22 -7.26 2.85
CA ALA A 203 -15.07 -5.86 2.50
C ALA A 203 -15.64 -5.55 1.10
N THR A 204 -16.31 -4.39 0.98
CA THR A 204 -17.03 -4.00 -0.25
C THR A 204 -16.57 -2.67 -0.84
N GLY A 205 -15.74 -1.93 -0.13
CA GLY A 205 -15.14 -0.68 -0.64
C GLY A 205 -13.98 -0.94 -1.60
N SER A 206 -13.41 0.14 -2.13
CA SER A 206 -12.32 0.13 -3.10
C SER A 206 -11.16 1.05 -2.72
N GLY A 207 -11.23 1.65 -1.54
CA GLY A 207 -10.24 2.59 -1.05
C GLY A 207 -9.39 2.07 0.11
N ILE A 208 -8.41 2.90 0.45
CA ILE A 208 -7.54 2.74 1.61
C ILE A 208 -7.58 4.04 2.39
N SER A 209 -7.56 3.94 3.72
CA SER A 209 -7.36 5.12 4.57
C SER A 209 -6.31 4.87 5.65
N PHE A 210 -5.82 5.95 6.22
CA PHE A 210 -4.83 5.97 7.30
C PHE A 210 -5.38 6.82 8.44
N PHE A 211 -5.28 6.29 9.67
CA PHE A 211 -5.75 6.96 10.88
C PHE A 211 -4.77 6.79 12.02
#